data_051568786668bc217e2894f273cba485
#
_entry.id   051568786668bc217e2894f273cba485
#
_cell.length_a   1.000
_cell.length_b   1.000
_cell.length_c   1.000
_cell.angle_alpha   90.00
_cell.angle_beta   90.00
_cell.angle_gamma   90.00
#
_symmetry.space_group_name_H-M   'P 1'
#
loop_
_entity.id
_entity.type
_entity.pdbx_description
1 polymer ?
#
loop_
_entity_poly.entity_id
_entity_poly.type
_entity_poly.pdbx_seq_one_letter_code
_entity_poly.pdbx_strand_id
1 'polypeptide(L)'
;MYKRQGLVRWVVIIALLGVVLFRIFRIIRPFETGLVERLGKYNREAKSGLNIVIPGLERIIIVDMREQVIDVPPQEVITKDNVTITVDAIIYYEPTDPKKLVYNVGDFIQAATKLAQTNLRNVVGDLELDAALTSRETINTQLKLILDEATDKWGTRVVRVEIQRIDPPQDVQDAMNKVMKAERDRRAAVTEAEGEKRAAILTAEGRKESQVLDATGEAEALKQVADAQKYEKIAIAEGEAEAIEKVFAAIHKGDPTNDLIAIKYLESLEKVADGNATKVFLPADLSATLGSIGAISELFKDDKSDDSPKSSDDSDKSTEE
;
A
#
# COMPACT_ATOMS: atom_id res chain seq x y z
N MET A 1 3.53 -89.73 -41.16
CA MET A 1 4.35 -88.70 -40.44
C MET A 1 4.51 -87.40 -41.22
N TYR A 2 4.49 -87.33 -42.50
CA TYR A 2 4.69 -86.09 -43.32
C TYR A 2 3.61 -84.99 -43.21
N LYS A 3 2.35 -85.30 -42.94
CA LYS A 3 1.28 -84.31 -42.86
C LYS A 3 1.39 -83.39 -41.59
N ARG A 4 1.93 -83.90 -40.47
CA ARG A 4 2.14 -83.09 -39.25
C ARG A 4 3.32 -82.10 -39.40
N GLN A 5 4.36 -82.44 -40.14
CA GLN A 5 5.49 -81.54 -40.38
C GLN A 5 5.08 -80.32 -41.28
N GLY A 6 4.18 -80.50 -42.23
CA GLY A 6 3.65 -79.41 -43.04
C GLY A 6 2.83 -78.41 -42.22
N LEU A 7 2.00 -78.90 -41.27
CA LEU A 7 1.18 -78.07 -40.43
C LEU A 7 2.01 -77.24 -39.43
N VAL A 8 3.06 -77.82 -38.87
CA VAL A 8 4.00 -77.09 -37.97
C VAL A 8 4.76 -75.98 -38.73
N ARG A 9 5.19 -76.23 -39.98
CA ARG A 9 5.84 -75.20 -40.82
C ARG A 9 4.89 -74.02 -41.13
N TRP A 10 3.64 -74.29 -41.44
CA TRP A 10 2.65 -73.26 -41.70
C TRP A 10 2.33 -72.43 -40.44
N VAL A 11 2.23 -73.04 -39.27
CA VAL A 11 2.04 -72.34 -38.00
C VAL A 11 3.22 -71.43 -37.68
N VAL A 12 4.46 -71.93 -37.90
CA VAL A 12 5.67 -71.12 -37.68
C VAL A 12 5.72 -69.92 -38.66
N ILE A 13 5.36 -70.14 -39.95
CA ILE A 13 5.33 -69.07 -40.96
C ILE A 13 4.25 -68.02 -40.59
N ILE A 14 3.07 -68.46 -40.21
CA ILE A 14 1.98 -67.54 -39.80
C ILE A 14 2.37 -66.78 -38.53
N ALA A 15 3.00 -67.46 -37.55
CA ALA A 15 3.48 -66.79 -36.34
C ALA A 15 4.56 -65.75 -36.64
N LEU A 16 5.50 -66.08 -37.52
CA LEU A 16 6.56 -65.19 -38.00
C LEU A 16 6.01 -64.02 -38.75
N LEU A 17 5.01 -64.25 -39.67
CA LEU A 17 4.29 -63.20 -40.38
C LEU A 17 3.52 -62.31 -39.42
N GLY A 18 2.87 -62.85 -38.40
CA GLY A 18 2.17 -62.10 -37.33
C GLY A 18 3.10 -61.19 -36.55
N VAL A 19 4.29 -61.68 -36.18
CA VAL A 19 5.30 -60.85 -35.47
C VAL A 19 5.80 -59.72 -36.38
N VAL A 20 6.04 -59.99 -37.66
CA VAL A 20 6.46 -58.99 -38.63
C VAL A 20 5.35 -57.94 -38.83
N LEU A 21 4.10 -58.37 -38.99
CA LEU A 21 2.95 -57.45 -39.11
C LEU A 21 2.78 -56.57 -37.86
N PHE A 22 2.95 -57.14 -36.67
CA PHE A 22 2.85 -56.35 -35.46
C PHE A 22 3.98 -55.32 -35.35
N ARG A 23 5.17 -55.57 -35.89
CA ARG A 23 6.30 -54.64 -35.94
C ARG A 23 6.19 -53.55 -37.03
N ILE A 24 5.29 -53.68 -37.97
CA ILE A 24 5.04 -52.71 -39.04
C ILE A 24 4.30 -51.50 -38.49
N PHE A 25 3.40 -51.69 -37.53
CA PHE A 25 2.60 -50.63 -36.93
C PHE A 25 3.33 -49.94 -35.79
N ARG A 26 3.61 -48.64 -35.97
CA ARG A 26 4.21 -47.79 -34.95
C ARG A 26 3.27 -46.67 -34.58
N ILE A 27 2.96 -46.52 -33.28
CA ILE A 27 2.13 -45.43 -32.75
C ILE A 27 3.05 -44.31 -32.29
N ILE A 28 2.82 -43.12 -32.82
CA ILE A 28 3.52 -41.89 -32.46
C ILE A 28 2.59 -41.04 -31.62
N ARG A 29 3.07 -40.54 -30.50
CA ARG A 29 2.28 -39.70 -29.55
C ARG A 29 2.00 -38.31 -30.14
N PRO A 30 0.98 -37.59 -29.66
CA PRO A 30 0.59 -36.27 -30.20
C PRO A 30 1.69 -35.20 -30.18
N PHE A 31 2.62 -35.31 -29.25
CA PHE A 31 3.73 -34.35 -29.05
C PHE A 31 5.05 -34.83 -29.67
N GLU A 32 5.05 -35.97 -30.36
CA GLU A 32 6.20 -36.56 -31.02
C GLU A 32 6.05 -36.48 -32.54
N THR A 33 7.16 -36.26 -33.22
CA THR A 33 7.23 -36.36 -34.69
C THR A 33 8.27 -37.42 -35.02
N GLY A 34 7.90 -38.36 -35.90
CA GLY A 34 8.80 -39.40 -36.37
C GLY A 34 9.44 -39.03 -37.71
N LEU A 35 10.74 -39.19 -37.81
CA LEU A 35 11.47 -39.11 -39.07
C LEU A 35 11.71 -40.52 -39.60
N VAL A 36 11.14 -40.84 -40.73
CA VAL A 36 11.31 -42.16 -41.39
C VAL A 36 12.45 -42.10 -42.37
N GLU A 37 13.49 -42.88 -42.10
CA GLU A 37 14.62 -43.12 -42.97
C GLU A 37 14.41 -44.43 -43.72
N ARG A 38 14.66 -44.45 -45.03
CA ARG A 38 14.70 -45.66 -45.86
C ARG A 38 16.10 -45.86 -46.41
N LEU A 39 16.74 -46.96 -46.01
CA LEU A 39 18.10 -47.29 -46.41
C LEU A 39 19.11 -46.14 -46.22
N GLY A 40 19.01 -45.45 -45.07
CA GLY A 40 19.90 -44.34 -44.70
C GLY A 40 19.58 -42.98 -45.38
N LYS A 41 18.46 -42.90 -46.10
CA LYS A 41 18.01 -41.63 -46.66
C LYS A 41 16.71 -41.19 -45.99
N TYR A 42 16.59 -39.88 -45.70
CA TYR A 42 15.33 -39.30 -45.24
C TYR A 42 14.23 -39.55 -46.31
N ASN A 43 13.10 -40.08 -45.89
CA ASN A 43 11.99 -40.41 -46.78
C ASN A 43 10.77 -39.52 -46.50
N ARG A 44 10.28 -39.48 -45.27
CA ARG A 44 9.06 -38.74 -44.90
C ARG A 44 9.01 -38.47 -43.41
N GLU A 45 8.19 -37.50 -43.05
CA GLU A 45 7.77 -37.26 -41.65
C GLU A 45 6.53 -38.10 -41.33
N ALA A 46 6.58 -38.73 -40.18
CA ALA A 46 5.46 -39.48 -39.63
C ALA A 46 4.81 -38.65 -38.52
N LYS A 47 3.58 -38.21 -38.77
CA LYS A 47 2.79 -37.44 -37.80
C LYS A 47 2.23 -38.35 -36.71
N SER A 48 1.70 -37.72 -35.65
CA SER A 48 1.02 -38.41 -34.55
C SER A 48 -0.07 -39.40 -35.06
N GLY A 49 -0.18 -40.54 -34.40
CA GLY A 49 -1.13 -41.59 -34.75
C GLY A 49 -0.45 -42.87 -35.22
N LEU A 50 -1.21 -43.71 -35.95
CA LEU A 50 -0.76 -44.98 -36.44
C LEU A 50 0.04 -44.79 -37.75
N ASN A 51 1.29 -45.19 -37.74
CA ASN A 51 2.18 -45.12 -38.89
C ASN A 51 2.67 -46.52 -39.28
N ILE A 52 2.83 -46.73 -40.57
CA ILE A 52 3.35 -47.98 -41.17
C ILE A 52 4.83 -47.75 -41.43
N VAL A 53 5.68 -48.61 -40.85
CA VAL A 53 7.14 -48.61 -40.99
C VAL A 53 7.57 -50.01 -41.39
N ILE A 54 8.30 -50.17 -42.47
CA ILE A 54 8.73 -51.47 -42.97
C ILE A 54 10.00 -51.89 -42.22
N PRO A 55 9.91 -52.91 -41.30
CA PRO A 55 11.08 -53.33 -40.52
C PRO A 55 12.17 -53.89 -41.42
N GLY A 56 13.42 -53.47 -41.16
CA GLY A 56 14.59 -53.87 -41.98
C GLY A 56 14.93 -52.93 -43.13
N LEU A 57 13.95 -52.22 -43.70
CA LEU A 57 14.16 -51.24 -44.76
C LEU A 57 14.02 -49.80 -44.27
N GLU A 58 13.12 -49.60 -43.31
CA GLU A 58 12.84 -48.27 -42.73
C GLU A 58 13.20 -48.22 -41.24
N ARG A 59 13.78 -47.12 -40.84
CA ARG A 59 14.06 -46.75 -39.45
C ARG A 59 13.30 -45.49 -39.11
N ILE A 60 12.72 -45.43 -37.93
CA ILE A 60 12.06 -44.23 -37.41
C ILE A 60 12.87 -43.63 -36.26
N ILE A 61 13.13 -42.32 -36.35
CA ILE A 61 13.72 -41.51 -35.28
C ILE A 61 12.60 -40.65 -34.73
N ILE A 62 12.35 -40.76 -33.44
CA ILE A 62 11.28 -40.01 -32.77
C ILE A 62 11.90 -38.79 -32.11
N VAL A 63 11.34 -37.64 -32.41
CA VAL A 63 11.73 -36.34 -31.82
C VAL A 63 10.55 -35.80 -30.98
N ASP A 64 10.80 -35.45 -29.74
CA ASP A 64 9.84 -34.79 -28.88
C ASP A 64 9.82 -33.29 -29.23
N MET A 65 8.63 -32.77 -29.57
CA MET A 65 8.43 -31.39 -30.03
C MET A 65 8.06 -30.43 -28.89
N ARG A 66 7.99 -30.93 -27.66
CA ARG A 66 7.68 -30.06 -26.48
C ARG A 66 8.89 -29.22 -26.11
N GLU A 67 8.61 -28.17 -25.35
CA GLU A 67 9.64 -27.36 -24.68
C GLU A 67 10.49 -28.26 -23.78
N GLN A 68 11.80 -28.16 -23.94
CA GLN A 68 12.81 -28.91 -23.18
C GLN A 68 13.80 -27.95 -22.55
N VAL A 69 14.55 -28.46 -21.58
CA VAL A 69 15.48 -27.67 -20.77
C VAL A 69 16.88 -28.23 -20.94
N ILE A 70 17.85 -27.35 -21.15
CA ILE A 70 19.28 -27.64 -21.10
C ILE A 70 19.88 -26.91 -19.93
N ASP A 71 20.53 -27.62 -19.05
CA ASP A 71 21.34 -27.07 -17.98
C ASP A 71 22.75 -26.74 -18.51
N VAL A 72 23.15 -25.49 -18.40
CA VAL A 72 24.49 -25.02 -18.77
C VAL A 72 25.36 -25.05 -17.53
N PRO A 73 26.36 -25.93 -17.47
CA PRO A 73 27.19 -26.07 -16.29
C PRO A 73 27.94 -24.78 -15.94
N PRO A 74 28.26 -24.57 -14.65
CA PRO A 74 28.93 -23.37 -14.16
C PRO A 74 30.22 -23.08 -14.91
N GLN A 75 30.40 -21.80 -15.26
CA GLN A 75 31.57 -21.28 -15.98
C GLN A 75 32.22 -20.14 -15.20
N GLU A 76 33.54 -20.14 -15.12
CA GLU A 76 34.31 -19.02 -14.63
C GLU A 76 34.43 -17.96 -15.73
N VAL A 77 34.02 -16.73 -15.38
CA VAL A 77 34.07 -15.58 -16.27
C VAL A 77 34.73 -14.43 -15.54
N ILE A 78 35.55 -13.68 -16.25
CA ILE A 78 36.17 -12.45 -15.74
C ILE A 78 35.32 -11.27 -16.22
N THR A 79 34.81 -10.49 -15.32
CA THR A 79 34.05 -9.27 -15.58
C THR A 79 34.95 -8.14 -16.07
N LYS A 80 34.36 -7.06 -16.59
CA LYS A 80 35.08 -5.88 -17.08
C LYS A 80 35.93 -5.21 -16.01
N ASP A 81 35.52 -5.25 -14.77
CA ASP A 81 36.24 -4.76 -13.58
C ASP A 81 37.26 -5.77 -13.01
N ASN A 82 37.59 -6.81 -13.80
CA ASN A 82 38.59 -7.82 -13.50
C ASN A 82 38.31 -8.70 -12.27
N VAL A 83 37.04 -8.96 -12.00
CA VAL A 83 36.59 -9.91 -10.96
C VAL A 83 36.24 -11.23 -11.62
N THR A 84 36.77 -12.36 -11.09
CA THR A 84 36.40 -13.70 -11.54
C THR A 84 35.12 -14.11 -10.85
N ILE A 85 34.07 -14.42 -11.63
CA ILE A 85 32.79 -14.87 -11.11
C ILE A 85 32.42 -16.22 -11.72
N THR A 86 31.65 -17.03 -10.99
CA THR A 86 31.07 -18.28 -11.49
C THR A 86 29.61 -18.04 -11.88
N VAL A 87 29.29 -18.37 -13.13
CA VAL A 87 27.94 -18.15 -13.68
C VAL A 87 27.42 -19.44 -14.29
N ASP A 88 26.18 -19.80 -13.99
CA ASP A 88 25.43 -20.90 -14.60
C ASP A 88 24.10 -20.38 -15.19
N ALA A 89 23.58 -21.10 -16.18
CA ALA A 89 22.35 -20.71 -16.86
C ALA A 89 21.52 -21.93 -17.28
N ILE A 90 20.26 -21.69 -17.53
CA ILE A 90 19.31 -22.67 -18.04
C ILE A 90 18.73 -22.15 -19.35
N ILE A 91 18.69 -23.01 -20.37
CA ILE A 91 18.12 -22.72 -21.66
C ILE A 91 16.83 -23.51 -21.84
N TYR A 92 15.74 -22.81 -22.13
CA TYR A 92 14.48 -23.41 -22.53
C TYR A 92 14.36 -23.32 -24.05
N TYR A 93 14.17 -24.47 -24.69
CA TYR A 93 14.08 -24.54 -26.14
C TYR A 93 12.94 -25.46 -26.59
N GLU A 94 12.40 -25.20 -27.76
CA GLU A 94 11.43 -26.07 -28.42
C GLU A 94 11.92 -26.43 -29.83
N PRO A 95 11.86 -27.70 -30.22
CA PRO A 95 12.12 -28.10 -31.62
C PRO A 95 11.03 -27.55 -32.54
N THR A 96 11.44 -26.84 -33.61
CA THR A 96 10.54 -26.30 -34.62
C THR A 96 10.54 -27.16 -35.88
N ASP A 97 11.74 -27.64 -36.31
CA ASP A 97 11.92 -28.48 -37.46
C ASP A 97 12.72 -29.75 -37.06
N PRO A 98 12.03 -30.88 -36.85
CA PRO A 98 12.68 -32.10 -36.41
C PRO A 98 13.69 -32.65 -37.41
N LYS A 99 13.52 -32.35 -38.71
CA LYS A 99 14.46 -32.77 -39.73
C LYS A 99 15.79 -32.03 -39.61
N LYS A 100 15.76 -30.69 -39.42
CA LYS A 100 16.97 -29.92 -39.22
C LYS A 100 17.66 -30.32 -37.93
N LEU A 101 16.89 -30.59 -36.87
CA LEU A 101 17.43 -30.98 -35.56
C LEU A 101 18.23 -32.30 -35.64
N VAL A 102 17.76 -33.27 -36.40
CA VAL A 102 18.42 -34.58 -36.49
C VAL A 102 19.58 -34.63 -37.50
N TYR A 103 19.47 -33.85 -38.60
CA TYR A 103 20.46 -33.96 -39.69
C TYR A 103 21.45 -32.81 -39.80
N ASN A 104 21.16 -31.63 -39.25
CA ASN A 104 22.06 -30.50 -39.32
C ASN A 104 23.04 -30.40 -38.13
N VAL A 105 22.72 -31.07 -37.02
CA VAL A 105 23.59 -31.10 -35.86
C VAL A 105 23.68 -32.53 -35.29
N GLY A 106 24.88 -32.96 -34.93
CA GLY A 106 25.08 -34.34 -34.45
C GLY A 106 24.57 -34.53 -33.01
N ASP A 107 24.87 -33.57 -32.14
CA ASP A 107 24.36 -33.52 -30.79
C ASP A 107 23.99 -32.09 -30.47
N PHE A 108 22.69 -31.78 -30.51
CA PHE A 108 22.15 -30.47 -30.29
C PHE A 108 22.42 -29.99 -28.86
N ILE A 109 22.23 -30.86 -27.87
CA ILE A 109 22.40 -30.49 -26.43
C ILE A 109 23.84 -30.05 -26.18
N GLN A 110 24.81 -30.83 -26.67
CA GLN A 110 26.22 -30.49 -26.52
C GLN A 110 26.59 -29.20 -27.25
N ALA A 111 26.11 -29.05 -28.52
CA ALA A 111 26.39 -27.86 -29.31
C ALA A 111 25.78 -26.60 -28.71
N ALA A 112 24.52 -26.66 -28.26
CA ALA A 112 23.82 -25.54 -27.61
C ALA A 112 24.47 -25.15 -26.28
N THR A 113 24.85 -26.16 -25.48
CA THR A 113 25.58 -25.94 -24.21
C THR A 113 26.90 -25.21 -24.45
N LYS A 114 27.71 -25.65 -25.41
CA LYS A 114 29.01 -25.00 -25.72
C LYS A 114 28.84 -23.60 -26.28
N LEU A 115 27.84 -23.40 -27.11
CA LEU A 115 27.48 -22.09 -27.64
C LEU A 115 27.06 -21.14 -26.51
N ALA A 116 26.20 -21.62 -25.61
CA ALA A 116 25.77 -20.87 -24.46
C ALA A 116 26.92 -20.48 -23.53
N GLN A 117 27.79 -21.44 -23.20
CA GLN A 117 28.98 -21.19 -22.37
C GLN A 117 29.86 -20.10 -22.95
N THR A 118 30.08 -20.11 -24.28
CA THR A 118 30.93 -19.10 -24.95
C THR A 118 30.27 -17.72 -24.95
N ASN A 119 28.97 -17.67 -25.25
CA ASN A 119 28.24 -16.40 -25.29
C ASN A 119 27.97 -15.84 -23.88
N LEU A 120 27.72 -16.69 -22.89
CA LEU A 120 27.62 -16.31 -21.49
C LEU A 120 28.91 -15.60 -21.04
N ARG A 121 30.08 -16.19 -21.37
CA ARG A 121 31.37 -15.58 -21.08
C ARG A 121 31.52 -14.21 -21.74
N ASN A 122 31.14 -14.05 -22.98
CA ASN A 122 31.24 -12.78 -23.69
C ASN A 122 30.32 -11.73 -23.09
N VAL A 123 29.03 -12.05 -22.95
CA VAL A 123 28.00 -11.09 -22.45
C VAL A 123 28.29 -10.65 -21.02
N VAL A 124 28.67 -11.59 -20.16
CA VAL A 124 29.01 -11.27 -18.75
C VAL A 124 30.36 -10.57 -18.64
N GLY A 125 31.34 -10.96 -19.48
CA GLY A 125 32.67 -10.35 -19.49
C GLY A 125 32.68 -8.88 -19.94
N ASP A 126 31.69 -8.44 -20.69
CA ASP A 126 31.53 -7.05 -21.12
C ASP A 126 30.88 -6.16 -20.03
N LEU A 127 30.39 -6.76 -18.93
CA LEU A 127 29.72 -6.06 -17.84
C LEU A 127 30.61 -5.93 -16.60
N GLU A 128 30.37 -4.89 -15.81
CA GLU A 128 30.91 -4.76 -14.45
C GLU A 128 30.13 -5.69 -13.52
N LEU A 129 30.76 -6.13 -12.44
CA LEU A 129 30.16 -7.08 -11.48
C LEU A 129 28.78 -6.60 -10.97
N ASP A 130 28.67 -5.34 -10.58
CA ASP A 130 27.42 -4.77 -10.06
C ASP A 130 26.32 -4.78 -11.13
N ALA A 131 26.67 -4.46 -12.38
CA ALA A 131 25.75 -4.55 -13.52
C ALA A 131 25.34 -5.99 -13.81
N ALA A 132 26.26 -6.96 -13.73
CA ALA A 132 25.96 -8.37 -13.94
C ALA A 132 24.99 -8.93 -12.88
N LEU A 133 25.11 -8.49 -11.61
CA LEU A 133 24.23 -8.89 -10.52
C LEU A 133 22.84 -8.27 -10.61
N THR A 134 22.75 -7.01 -11.08
CA THR A 134 21.50 -6.24 -11.09
C THR A 134 20.71 -6.35 -12.40
N SER A 135 21.39 -6.56 -13.54
CA SER A 135 20.78 -6.52 -14.88
C SER A 135 20.61 -7.90 -15.52
N ARG A 136 20.22 -8.90 -14.72
CA ARG A 136 20.03 -10.29 -15.18
C ARG A 136 19.08 -10.40 -16.38
N GLU A 137 18.03 -9.61 -16.41
CA GLU A 137 17.04 -9.61 -17.50
C GLU A 137 17.64 -9.16 -18.82
N THR A 138 18.53 -8.18 -18.80
CA THR A 138 19.27 -7.73 -19.99
C THR A 138 20.18 -8.83 -20.52
N ILE A 139 20.90 -9.51 -19.65
CA ILE A 139 21.78 -10.64 -20.00
C ILE A 139 20.96 -11.78 -20.61
N ASN A 140 19.84 -12.16 -19.95
CA ASN A 140 18.94 -13.20 -20.41
C ASN A 140 18.41 -12.91 -21.82
N THR A 141 18.03 -11.66 -22.08
CA THR A 141 17.51 -11.21 -23.38
C THR A 141 18.59 -11.24 -24.47
N GLN A 142 19.79 -10.77 -24.16
CA GLN A 142 20.91 -10.81 -25.11
C GLN A 142 21.33 -12.23 -25.44
N LEU A 143 21.47 -13.08 -24.43
CA LEU A 143 21.78 -14.51 -24.62
C LEU A 143 20.71 -15.21 -25.44
N LYS A 144 19.43 -14.97 -25.15
CA LYS A 144 18.32 -15.52 -25.93
C LYS A 144 18.46 -15.15 -27.39
N LEU A 145 18.67 -13.88 -27.73
CA LEU A 145 18.80 -13.39 -29.11
C LEU A 145 19.94 -14.09 -29.86
N ILE A 146 21.11 -14.16 -29.24
CA ILE A 146 22.32 -14.77 -29.86
C ILE A 146 22.12 -16.29 -30.06
N LEU A 147 21.55 -16.96 -29.05
CA LEU A 147 21.33 -18.39 -29.09
C LEU A 147 20.23 -18.74 -30.09
N ASP A 148 19.13 -18.00 -30.15
CA ASP A 148 18.01 -18.23 -31.04
C ASP A 148 18.45 -18.11 -32.53
N GLU A 149 19.21 -17.06 -32.87
CA GLU A 149 19.78 -16.90 -34.22
C GLU A 149 20.67 -18.08 -34.65
N ALA A 150 21.48 -18.58 -33.72
CA ALA A 150 22.37 -19.69 -34.01
C ALA A 150 21.63 -21.04 -34.12
N THR A 151 20.64 -21.27 -33.24
CA THR A 151 19.91 -22.55 -33.15
C THR A 151 18.80 -22.69 -34.20
N ASP A 152 18.33 -21.59 -34.79
CA ASP A 152 17.35 -21.62 -35.90
C ASP A 152 17.86 -22.47 -37.08
N LYS A 153 19.17 -22.44 -37.36
CA LYS A 153 19.82 -23.28 -38.40
C LYS A 153 19.71 -24.78 -38.11
N TRP A 154 19.55 -25.12 -36.83
CA TRP A 154 19.37 -26.50 -36.36
C TRP A 154 17.90 -26.87 -36.18
N GLY A 155 16.97 -25.95 -36.53
CA GLY A 155 15.53 -26.18 -36.42
C GLY A 155 14.97 -26.21 -35.01
N THR A 156 15.58 -25.42 -34.14
CA THR A 156 15.13 -25.23 -32.76
C THR A 156 15.00 -23.74 -32.46
N ARG A 157 14.03 -23.41 -31.61
CA ARG A 157 13.83 -22.06 -31.13
C ARG A 157 14.18 -21.99 -29.65
N VAL A 158 14.94 -20.99 -29.24
CA VAL A 158 15.17 -20.69 -27.85
C VAL A 158 14.01 -19.85 -27.33
N VAL A 159 13.23 -20.42 -26.42
CA VAL A 159 12.06 -19.76 -25.83
C VAL A 159 12.54 -18.68 -24.84
N ARG A 160 13.42 -19.06 -23.92
CA ARG A 160 14.03 -18.18 -22.94
C ARG A 160 15.36 -18.74 -22.44
N VAL A 161 16.17 -17.85 -21.90
CA VAL A 161 17.40 -18.17 -21.18
C VAL A 161 17.31 -17.54 -19.82
N GLU A 162 17.68 -18.25 -18.78
CA GLU A 162 17.67 -17.76 -17.41
C GLU A 162 19.03 -18.02 -16.75
N ILE A 163 19.63 -16.98 -16.19
CA ILE A 163 20.78 -17.12 -15.33
C ILE A 163 20.30 -17.65 -13.99
N GLN A 164 20.83 -18.80 -13.57
CA GLN A 164 20.46 -19.43 -12.33
C GLN A 164 21.21 -18.80 -11.16
N ARG A 165 22.53 -18.64 -11.31
CA ARG A 165 23.41 -18.14 -10.25
C ARG A 165 24.54 -17.30 -10.82
N ILE A 166 24.95 -16.30 -10.03
CA ILE A 166 26.16 -15.52 -10.26
C ILE A 166 26.87 -15.45 -8.91
N ASP A 167 27.97 -16.16 -8.77
CA ASP A 167 28.69 -16.27 -7.53
C ASP A 167 30.06 -15.57 -7.66
N PRO A 168 30.24 -14.39 -7.05
CA PRO A 168 31.54 -13.74 -6.92
C PRO A 168 32.40 -14.43 -5.84
N PRO A 169 33.71 -14.26 -5.83
CA PRO A 169 34.61 -14.72 -4.77
C PRO A 169 34.19 -14.16 -3.40
N GLN A 170 34.48 -14.95 -2.36
CA GLN A 170 34.02 -14.64 -1.00
C GLN A 170 34.53 -13.29 -0.46
N ASP A 171 35.77 -12.94 -0.76
CA ASP A 171 36.37 -11.66 -0.37
C ASP A 171 35.66 -10.44 -1.00
N VAL A 172 35.28 -10.56 -2.26
CA VAL A 172 34.50 -9.53 -2.97
C VAL A 172 33.09 -9.46 -2.42
N GLN A 173 32.45 -10.61 -2.18
CA GLN A 173 31.11 -10.69 -1.58
C GLN A 173 31.07 -10.05 -0.19
N ASP A 174 32.09 -10.30 0.64
CA ASP A 174 32.22 -9.71 1.98
C ASP A 174 32.43 -8.18 1.91
N ALA A 175 33.24 -7.72 0.96
CA ALA A 175 33.43 -6.29 0.72
C ALA A 175 32.13 -5.61 0.27
N MET A 176 31.41 -6.19 -0.70
CA MET A 176 30.12 -5.70 -1.17
C MET A 176 29.08 -5.67 -0.03
N ASN A 177 29.01 -6.72 0.78
CA ASN A 177 28.11 -6.78 1.91
C ASN A 177 28.36 -5.67 2.92
N LYS A 178 29.62 -5.32 3.19
CA LYS A 178 30.00 -4.20 4.06
C LYS A 178 29.55 -2.86 3.48
N VAL A 179 29.81 -2.63 2.18
CA VAL A 179 29.39 -1.39 1.49
C VAL A 179 27.85 -1.28 1.47
N MET A 180 27.15 -2.36 1.11
CA MET A 180 25.69 -2.37 1.08
C MET A 180 25.09 -2.16 2.47
N LYS A 181 25.68 -2.75 3.51
CA LYS A 181 25.25 -2.51 4.89
C LYS A 181 25.41 -1.03 5.26
N ALA A 182 26.58 -0.46 5.04
CA ALA A 182 26.84 0.97 5.33
C ALA A 182 25.88 1.90 4.57
N GLU A 183 25.60 1.60 3.30
CA GLU A 183 24.67 2.39 2.50
C GLU A 183 23.22 2.25 3.00
N ARG A 184 22.79 1.04 3.41
CA ARG A 184 21.48 0.82 4.03
C ARG A 184 21.35 1.56 5.36
N ASP A 185 22.38 1.49 6.21
CA ASP A 185 22.44 2.18 7.49
C ASP A 185 22.38 3.71 7.29
N ARG A 186 23.10 4.23 6.30
CA ARG A 186 23.03 5.65 5.92
C ARG A 186 21.61 6.05 5.45
N ARG A 187 21.02 5.27 4.56
CA ARG A 187 19.65 5.54 4.07
C ARG A 187 18.62 5.46 5.19
N ALA A 188 18.75 4.48 6.09
CA ALA A 188 17.87 4.35 7.23
C ALA A 188 17.94 5.58 8.13
N ALA A 189 19.15 6.05 8.48
CA ALA A 189 19.34 7.26 9.28
C ALA A 189 18.77 8.53 8.61
N VAL A 190 18.94 8.68 7.30
CA VAL A 190 18.37 9.80 6.55
C VAL A 190 16.83 9.74 6.56
N THR A 191 16.26 8.55 6.29
CA THR A 191 14.80 8.36 6.27
C THR A 191 14.18 8.59 7.65
N GLU A 192 14.85 8.14 8.72
CA GLU A 192 14.44 8.36 10.12
C GLU A 192 14.44 9.85 10.47
N ALA A 193 15.54 10.56 10.18
CA ALA A 193 15.64 12.00 10.40
C ALA A 193 14.62 12.82 9.60
N GLU A 194 14.35 12.44 8.34
CA GLU A 194 13.28 13.04 7.54
C GLU A 194 11.89 12.75 8.11
N GLY A 195 11.68 11.52 8.62
CA GLY A 195 10.45 11.11 9.29
C GLY A 195 10.20 11.93 10.55
N GLU A 196 11.22 12.06 11.42
CA GLU A 196 11.15 12.89 12.62
C GLU A 196 10.87 14.37 12.30
N LYS A 197 11.57 14.91 11.32
CA LYS A 197 11.33 16.28 10.85
C LYS A 197 9.88 16.47 10.37
N ARG A 198 9.36 15.57 9.55
CA ARG A 198 7.98 15.65 9.06
C ARG A 198 6.96 15.50 10.20
N ALA A 199 7.20 14.58 11.14
CA ALA A 199 6.36 14.38 12.30
C ALA A 199 6.32 15.64 13.19
N ALA A 200 7.49 16.28 13.43
CA ALA A 200 7.58 17.52 14.19
C ALA A 200 6.82 18.68 13.50
N ILE A 201 6.97 18.82 12.18
CA ILE A 201 6.24 19.84 11.40
C ILE A 201 4.73 19.61 11.49
N LEU A 202 4.26 18.39 11.19
CA LEU A 202 2.83 18.06 11.24
C LEU A 202 2.23 18.25 12.63
N THR A 203 3.00 17.92 13.67
CA THR A 203 2.57 18.14 15.06
C THR A 203 2.46 19.63 15.39
N ALA A 204 3.41 20.43 14.92
CA ALA A 204 3.38 21.89 15.13
C ALA A 204 2.23 22.54 14.33
N GLU A 205 2.01 22.12 13.10
CA GLU A 205 0.89 22.59 12.25
C GLU A 205 -0.45 22.20 12.88
N GLY A 206 -0.61 20.96 13.34
CA GLY A 206 -1.82 20.49 13.99
C GLY A 206 -2.11 21.25 15.30
N ARG A 207 -1.07 21.55 16.11
CA ARG A 207 -1.24 22.42 17.30
C ARG A 207 -1.66 23.83 16.94
N LYS A 208 -1.04 24.41 15.91
CA LYS A 208 -1.42 25.75 15.43
C LYS A 208 -2.87 25.78 14.95
N GLU A 209 -3.27 24.79 14.15
CA GLU A 209 -4.63 24.70 13.64
C GLU A 209 -5.65 24.49 14.75
N SER A 210 -5.36 23.63 15.73
CA SER A 210 -6.18 23.44 16.91
C SER A 210 -6.37 24.76 17.69
N GLN A 211 -5.27 25.49 17.97
CA GLN A 211 -5.35 26.76 18.69
C GLN A 211 -6.17 27.83 17.92
N VAL A 212 -6.03 27.86 16.59
CA VAL A 212 -6.83 28.78 15.77
C VAL A 212 -8.31 28.40 15.79
N LEU A 213 -8.62 27.12 15.66
CA LEU A 213 -10.00 26.60 15.73
C LEU A 213 -10.64 26.88 17.11
N ASP A 214 -9.91 26.63 18.18
CA ASP A 214 -10.36 26.88 19.55
C ASP A 214 -10.65 28.38 19.74
N ALA A 215 -9.70 29.26 19.37
CA ALA A 215 -9.87 30.71 19.47
C ALA A 215 -11.02 31.24 18.61
N THR A 216 -11.19 30.72 17.39
CA THR A 216 -12.32 31.12 16.52
C THR A 216 -13.64 30.61 17.07
N GLY A 217 -13.68 29.39 17.61
CA GLY A 217 -14.86 28.81 18.25
C GLY A 217 -15.28 29.61 19.51
N GLU A 218 -14.33 29.99 20.36
CA GLU A 218 -14.59 30.84 21.52
C GLU A 218 -15.10 32.23 21.11
N ALA A 219 -14.49 32.86 20.10
CA ALA A 219 -14.93 34.16 19.62
C ALA A 219 -16.34 34.11 19.03
N GLU A 220 -16.66 33.05 18.28
CA GLU A 220 -18.00 32.86 17.71
C GLU A 220 -19.05 32.57 18.77
N ALA A 221 -18.72 31.74 19.76
CA ALA A 221 -19.58 31.47 20.92
C ALA A 221 -19.85 32.75 21.71
N LEU A 222 -18.80 33.56 22.00
CA LEU A 222 -18.95 34.84 22.70
C LEU A 222 -19.83 35.79 21.91
N LYS A 223 -19.67 35.88 20.59
CA LYS A 223 -20.51 36.72 19.71
C LYS A 223 -21.97 36.29 19.75
N GLN A 224 -22.24 34.98 19.67
CA GLN A 224 -23.61 34.46 19.74
C GLN A 224 -24.26 34.74 21.07
N VAL A 225 -23.52 34.63 22.20
CA VAL A 225 -24.00 34.99 23.55
C VAL A 225 -24.29 36.47 23.65
N ALA A 226 -23.39 37.32 23.12
CA ALA A 226 -23.61 38.76 23.11
C ALA A 226 -24.83 39.20 22.26
N ASP A 227 -25.00 38.57 21.12
CA ASP A 227 -26.15 38.82 20.23
C ASP A 227 -27.47 38.32 20.90
N ALA A 228 -27.44 37.18 21.56
CA ALA A 228 -28.60 36.66 22.30
C ALA A 228 -28.98 37.61 23.48
N GLN A 229 -28.00 38.07 24.24
CA GLN A 229 -28.21 39.05 25.35
C GLN A 229 -28.75 40.39 24.84
N LYS A 230 -28.23 40.83 23.67
CA LYS A 230 -28.76 42.05 23.03
C LYS A 230 -30.22 41.88 22.64
N TYR A 231 -30.55 40.75 22.01
CA TYR A 231 -31.93 40.43 21.61
C TYR A 231 -32.84 40.33 22.84
N GLU A 232 -32.42 39.68 23.91
CA GLU A 232 -33.12 39.57 25.18
C GLU A 232 -33.45 40.96 25.74
N LYS A 233 -32.42 41.83 25.84
CA LYS A 233 -32.62 43.22 26.34
C LYS A 233 -33.56 44.05 25.49
N ILE A 234 -33.49 43.93 24.18
CA ILE A 234 -34.40 44.58 23.27
C ILE A 234 -35.83 44.07 23.43
N ALA A 235 -36.02 42.77 23.48
CA ALA A 235 -37.32 42.13 23.66
C ALA A 235 -37.96 42.50 25.00
N ILE A 236 -37.16 42.57 26.10
CA ILE A 236 -37.63 43.04 27.41
C ILE A 236 -38.03 44.52 27.35
N ALA A 237 -37.21 45.39 26.73
CA ALA A 237 -37.48 46.80 26.64
C ALA A 237 -38.73 47.08 25.77
N GLU A 238 -38.89 46.34 24.67
CA GLU A 238 -40.10 46.43 23.83
C GLU A 238 -41.35 45.95 24.59
N GLY A 239 -41.22 44.85 25.31
CA GLY A 239 -42.31 44.32 26.15
C GLY A 239 -42.68 45.29 27.30
N GLU A 240 -41.72 45.94 27.93
CA GLU A 240 -41.95 46.97 28.95
C GLU A 240 -42.61 48.23 28.36
N ALA A 241 -42.10 48.69 27.19
CA ALA A 241 -42.70 49.82 26.48
C ALA A 241 -44.17 49.59 26.08
N GLU A 242 -44.44 48.39 25.53
CA GLU A 242 -45.82 47.99 25.17
C GLU A 242 -46.72 47.85 26.41
N ALA A 243 -46.19 47.33 27.51
CA ALA A 243 -46.90 47.22 28.78
C ALA A 243 -47.25 48.63 29.34
N ILE A 244 -46.26 49.55 29.30
CA ILE A 244 -46.45 50.94 29.75
C ILE A 244 -47.50 51.62 28.88
N GLU A 245 -47.41 51.51 27.57
CA GLU A 245 -48.36 52.07 26.62
C GLU A 245 -49.78 51.55 26.88
N LYS A 246 -49.94 50.24 27.07
CA LYS A 246 -51.23 49.64 27.40
C LYS A 246 -51.77 50.11 28.75
N VAL A 247 -50.91 50.22 29.76
CA VAL A 247 -51.29 50.78 31.07
C VAL A 247 -51.71 52.24 30.95
N PHE A 248 -50.95 53.08 30.25
CA PHE A 248 -51.31 54.45 30.03
C PHE A 248 -52.62 54.63 29.23
N ALA A 249 -52.80 53.83 28.18
CA ALA A 249 -54.04 53.82 27.39
C ALA A 249 -55.23 53.36 28.23
N ALA A 250 -55.08 52.38 29.10
CA ALA A 250 -56.10 51.96 30.06
C ALA A 250 -56.46 53.01 31.10
N ILE A 251 -55.46 53.71 31.65
CA ILE A 251 -55.63 54.80 32.59
C ILE A 251 -56.39 55.97 31.96
N HIS A 252 -56.01 56.40 30.73
CA HIS A 252 -56.68 57.47 30.01
C HIS A 252 -58.12 57.13 29.61
N LYS A 253 -58.44 55.85 29.38
CA LYS A 253 -59.78 55.39 29.01
C LYS A 253 -60.70 55.21 30.23
N GLY A 254 -60.13 55.10 31.45
CA GLY A 254 -60.85 54.80 32.69
C GLY A 254 -61.16 55.99 33.59
N ASP A 255 -60.89 57.24 33.20
CA ASP A 255 -61.12 58.51 33.94
C ASP A 255 -60.56 58.37 35.40
N PRO A 256 -59.26 58.61 35.59
CA PRO A 256 -58.56 58.24 36.83
C PRO A 256 -58.99 59.06 38.01
N THR A 257 -59.54 58.46 39.00
CA THR A 257 -59.80 59.07 40.34
C THR A 257 -58.48 59.21 41.09
N ASN A 258 -58.38 60.27 41.95
CA ASN A 258 -57.20 60.54 42.76
C ASN A 258 -56.71 59.33 43.58
N ASP A 259 -57.60 58.38 43.93
CA ASP A 259 -57.28 57.17 44.65
C ASP A 259 -56.42 56.16 43.84
N LEU A 260 -56.64 56.06 42.51
CA LEU A 260 -55.87 55.18 41.65
C LEU A 260 -54.41 55.70 41.49
N ILE A 261 -54.22 57.01 41.46
CA ILE A 261 -52.89 57.65 41.38
C ILE A 261 -52.14 57.40 42.68
N ALA A 262 -52.82 57.47 43.86
CA ALA A 262 -52.22 57.18 45.14
C ALA A 262 -51.79 55.70 45.27
N ILE A 263 -52.56 54.74 44.75
CA ILE A 263 -52.20 53.30 44.76
C ILE A 263 -51.00 53.06 43.87
N LYS A 264 -50.94 53.62 42.68
CA LYS A 264 -49.79 53.50 41.76
C LYS A 264 -48.54 54.18 42.33
N TYR A 265 -48.68 55.23 43.05
CA TYR A 265 -47.57 55.90 43.75
C TYR A 265 -47.01 54.99 44.86
N LEU A 266 -47.86 54.33 45.64
CA LEU A 266 -47.44 53.38 46.67
C LEU A 266 -46.76 52.12 46.07
N GLU A 267 -47.27 51.58 44.95
CA GLU A 267 -46.64 50.48 44.23
C GLU A 267 -45.27 50.85 43.65
N SER A 268 -45.07 52.08 43.20
CA SER A 268 -43.77 52.56 42.74
C SER A 268 -42.79 52.79 43.88
N LEU A 269 -43.28 53.22 45.04
CA LEU A 269 -42.50 53.34 46.28
C LEU A 269 -42.05 51.98 46.83
N GLU A 270 -42.91 50.97 46.73
CA GLU A 270 -42.57 49.56 47.09
C GLU A 270 -41.44 49.03 46.22
N LYS A 271 -41.51 49.24 44.92
CA LYS A 271 -40.43 48.83 43.97
C LYS A 271 -39.12 49.60 44.21
N VAL A 272 -39.17 50.84 44.67
CA VAL A 272 -37.98 51.63 45.04
C VAL A 272 -37.41 51.17 46.37
N ALA A 273 -38.26 50.73 47.29
CA ALA A 273 -37.85 50.23 48.60
C ALA A 273 -37.25 48.81 48.52
N ASP A 274 -37.66 47.97 47.54
CA ASP A 274 -37.13 46.62 47.33
C ASP A 274 -35.81 46.63 46.47
N GLY A 275 -35.34 47.78 46.09
CA GLY A 275 -34.06 47.98 45.43
C GLY A 275 -32.89 48.03 46.41
N ASN A 276 -31.72 47.44 46.05
CA ASN A 276 -30.47 47.41 46.80
C ASN A 276 -29.88 48.78 47.20
N ALA A 277 -30.66 49.86 47.20
CA ALA A 277 -30.20 51.22 47.51
C ALA A 277 -30.47 51.57 48.97
N THR A 278 -29.43 51.70 49.74
CA THR A 278 -29.47 52.00 51.22
C THR A 278 -29.90 53.41 51.58
N LYS A 279 -30.18 54.32 50.66
CA LYS A 279 -30.60 55.69 50.90
C LYS A 279 -31.64 56.16 49.91
N VAL A 280 -32.84 56.44 50.37
CA VAL A 280 -33.92 57.08 49.59
C VAL A 280 -34.08 58.51 50.01
N PHE A 281 -33.87 59.49 49.14
CA PHE A 281 -34.12 60.90 49.38
C PHE A 281 -35.57 61.22 49.02
N LEU A 282 -36.39 61.50 50.02
CA LEU A 282 -37.75 61.91 49.83
C LEU A 282 -37.85 63.46 49.90
N PRO A 283 -38.59 64.10 48.98
CA PRO A 283 -38.80 65.52 49.01
C PRO A 283 -39.49 65.92 50.30
N ALA A 284 -39.10 67.06 50.85
CA ALA A 284 -39.55 67.54 52.19
C ALA A 284 -41.07 67.76 52.33
N ASP A 285 -41.79 67.93 51.26
CA ASP A 285 -43.25 68.11 51.21
C ASP A 285 -44.08 66.88 51.61
N LEU A 286 -43.47 65.70 51.59
CA LEU A 286 -44.12 64.45 52.00
C LEU A 286 -43.97 64.13 53.51
N SER A 287 -43.10 64.81 54.22
CA SER A 287 -42.86 64.56 55.64
C SER A 287 -44.00 65.11 56.54
N ALA A 288 -44.83 66.04 55.99
CA ALA A 288 -45.97 66.59 56.75
C ALA A 288 -47.18 65.65 56.85
N THR A 289 -47.32 64.69 55.92
CA THR A 289 -48.44 63.72 55.89
C THR A 289 -48.07 62.38 56.56
N LEU A 290 -46.78 62.06 56.71
CA LEU A 290 -46.30 60.83 57.29
C LEU A 290 -45.95 60.91 58.80
N GLY A 291 -46.12 62.14 59.43
CA GLY A 291 -45.83 62.38 60.87
C GLY A 291 -46.73 61.65 61.82
N SER A 292 -47.69 60.87 61.41
CA SER A 292 -48.61 60.13 62.30
C SER A 292 -48.34 58.61 62.38
N ILE A 293 -47.27 58.12 61.71
CA ILE A 293 -46.92 56.69 61.76
C ILE A 293 -45.57 56.54 62.52
N GLY A 294 -45.63 56.47 63.86
CA GLY A 294 -44.50 56.23 64.78
C GLY A 294 -43.92 54.82 64.76
N ALA A 295 -43.83 54.16 63.54
CA ALA A 295 -43.37 52.78 63.43
C ALA A 295 -42.08 52.58 62.62
N ILE A 296 -41.41 53.64 62.13
CA ILE A 296 -40.26 53.50 61.23
C ILE A 296 -38.91 53.47 62.00
N SER A 297 -38.90 53.79 63.29
CA SER A 297 -37.63 53.78 64.12
C SER A 297 -37.14 52.40 64.55
N GLU A 298 -37.94 51.36 64.35
CA GLU A 298 -37.59 50.01 64.84
C GLU A 298 -36.99 49.07 63.73
N LEU A 299 -36.99 49.52 62.44
CA LEU A 299 -36.46 48.77 61.33
C LEU A 299 -34.98 49.02 61.03
N PHE A 300 -34.32 49.88 61.81
CA PHE A 300 -32.87 50.15 61.63
C PHE A 300 -32.02 49.85 62.82
N LYS A 301 -32.31 48.72 63.53
CA LYS A 301 -31.43 48.28 64.57
C LYS A 301 -30.65 47.02 64.17
N ASP A 302 -29.38 47.30 63.92
CA ASP A 302 -28.21 46.48 63.97
C ASP A 302 -28.32 44.98 63.83
N ASP A 303 -27.63 44.46 62.84
CA ASP A 303 -26.83 43.24 63.03
C ASP A 303 -25.37 43.47 62.60
N LYS A 304 -24.51 43.75 63.59
CA LYS A 304 -23.05 43.69 63.52
C LYS A 304 -22.62 42.37 64.13
N SER A 305 -22.01 41.51 63.32
CA SER A 305 -21.03 40.52 63.76
C SER A 305 -20.07 40.26 62.62
N ASP A 306 -18.91 40.86 62.65
CA ASP A 306 -17.62 40.34 63.13
C ASP A 306 -17.28 38.96 62.43
N ASP A 307 -16.42 38.98 61.45
CA ASP A 307 -15.28 38.08 61.47
C ASP A 307 -14.13 38.58 60.60
N SER A 308 -12.96 38.73 61.19
CA SER A 308 -11.71 39.16 60.61
C SER A 308 -10.90 37.98 60.13
N PRO A 309 -10.07 38.12 59.05
CA PRO A 309 -9.24 37.05 58.58
C PRO A 309 -7.90 36.99 59.31
N LYS A 310 -7.48 35.77 59.61
CA LYS A 310 -6.10 35.46 60.02
C LYS A 310 -5.23 35.17 58.82
N SER A 311 -4.16 35.92 58.73
CA SER A 311 -2.91 35.64 58.02
C SER A 311 -2.19 34.45 58.64
N SER A 312 -1.56 33.62 57.76
CA SER A 312 -0.33 32.89 58.05
C SER A 312 0.44 32.71 56.82
N ASP A 313 1.42 33.44 56.66
CA ASP A 313 2.83 33.30 56.42
C ASP A 313 3.30 31.88 56.73
N ASP A 314 3.95 31.20 55.79
CA ASP A 314 5.22 30.54 56.06
C ASP A 314 5.90 30.12 54.74
N SER A 315 7.03 30.66 54.59
CA SER A 315 8.28 30.32 54.02
C SER A 315 8.64 28.82 54.12
N ASP A 316 9.27 28.23 53.18
CA ASP A 316 10.70 27.94 53.17
C ASP A 316 11.09 26.83 52.20
N LYS A 317 12.13 27.14 51.47
CA LYS A 317 13.34 26.40 51.17
C LYS A 317 13.37 25.03 50.49
N SER A 318 14.18 25.14 49.52
CA SER A 318 15.42 24.32 49.21
C SER A 318 15.19 22.93 48.63
N THR A 319 15.86 22.58 47.61
CA THR A 319 17.25 22.25 47.31
C THR A 319 17.29 20.93 46.54
N GLU A 320 18.05 20.93 45.44
CA GLU A 320 18.91 19.85 44.92
C GLU A 320 18.34 18.42 44.73
N GLU A 321 18.30 17.92 43.55
CA GLU A 321 19.38 17.19 42.84
C GLU A 321 19.05 17.04 41.37
#